data_a851446bccf92edf0fedbf4a63115038
#
_entry.id   a851446bccf92edf0fedbf4a63115038
#
_cell.length_a   1.000
_cell.length_b   1.000
_cell.length_c   1.000
_cell.angle_alpha   90.00
_cell.angle_beta   90.00
_cell.angle_gamma   90.00
#
_symmetry.space_group_name_H-M   'P 1'
#
loop_
_entity.id
_entity.type
_entity.pdbx_description
1 polymer ?
#
loop_
_entity_poly.entity_id
_entity_poly.type
_entity_poly.pdbx_seq_one_letter_code
_entity_poly.pdbx_strand_id
1 'polypeptide(L)'
;MPHLEHILYGRKKIKVKFKALKNHDGYYEADKKIIVLDSRIKGKRLFNTIIHEIFHLIAHHSKIKFKSMSEEPMAIEIGNGFTKIFKQNPKLWTFLTKLLK
;
A
#
# COMPACT_ATOMS: atom_id res chain seq x y z
N MET A 1 6.00 17.28 10.01
CA MET A 1 5.27 16.55 8.97
C MET A 1 5.46 15.07 9.16
N PRO A 2 4.39 14.30 9.22
CA PRO A 2 4.56 12.85 9.21
C PRO A 2 5.13 12.43 7.85
N HIS A 3 6.15 11.62 7.88
CA HIS A 3 6.77 11.08 6.67
C HIS A 3 6.45 9.60 6.55
N LEU A 4 6.09 9.21 5.36
CA LEU A 4 5.98 7.81 5.01
C LEU A 4 7.09 7.51 4.01
N GLU A 5 8.15 6.85 4.46
CA GLU A 5 9.33 6.58 3.63
C GLU A 5 9.43 5.13 3.20
N HIS A 6 8.93 4.22 4.02
CA HIS A 6 9.00 2.79 3.76
C HIS A 6 7.79 2.09 4.32
N ILE A 7 7.45 0.97 3.68
CA ILE A 7 6.47 0.01 4.20
C ILE A 7 7.17 -1.34 4.25
N LEU A 8 7.17 -1.97 5.42
CA LEU A 8 7.75 -3.30 5.59
C LEU A 8 6.67 -4.34 5.31
N TYR A 9 7.01 -5.35 4.51
CA TYR A 9 6.16 -6.49 4.25
C TYR A 9 6.98 -7.76 4.39
N GLY A 10 6.90 -8.39 5.55
CA GLY A 10 7.78 -9.51 5.86
C GLY A 10 9.23 -9.04 5.89
N ARG A 11 10.07 -9.66 5.07
CA ARG A 11 11.47 -9.27 4.92
C ARG A 11 11.69 -8.22 3.84
N LYS A 12 10.64 -7.83 3.14
CA LYS A 12 10.72 -6.84 2.06
C LYS A 12 10.56 -5.44 2.63
N LYS A 13 11.38 -4.54 2.13
CA LYS A 13 11.31 -3.12 2.47
C LYS A 13 10.90 -2.38 1.21
N ILE A 14 9.69 -1.84 1.22
CA ILE A 14 9.13 -1.14 0.09
C ILE A 14 9.35 0.36 0.29
N LYS A 15 10.07 0.98 -0.61
CA LYS A 15 10.34 2.41 -0.55
C LYS A 15 9.09 3.18 -1.00
N VAL A 16 8.79 4.29 -0.32
CA VAL A 16 7.69 5.17 -0.70
C VAL A 16 8.28 6.50 -1.14
N LYS A 17 7.91 6.94 -2.33
CA LYS A 17 8.33 8.24 -2.89
C LYS A 17 7.12 9.08 -3.22
N PHE A 18 7.24 10.37 -2.98
CA PHE A 18 6.26 11.38 -3.39
C PHE A 18 6.88 12.23 -4.49
N LYS A 19 6.19 12.33 -5.62
CA LYS A 19 6.59 13.23 -6.71
C LYS A 19 5.36 13.61 -7.54
N ALA A 20 5.46 14.70 -8.31
CA ALA A 20 4.35 15.12 -9.17
C ALA A 20 4.15 14.08 -10.29
N LEU A 21 2.92 13.58 -10.42
CA LEU A 21 2.53 12.63 -11.45
C LEU A 21 1.47 13.25 -12.35
N LYS A 22 1.55 12.99 -13.67
CA LYS A 22 0.60 13.59 -14.60
C LYS A 22 -0.73 12.88 -14.67
N ASN A 23 -0.74 11.56 -14.81
CA ASN A 23 -1.95 10.81 -15.14
C ASN A 23 -2.34 9.78 -14.07
N HIS A 24 -1.66 9.75 -12.96
CA HIS A 24 -1.88 8.76 -11.91
C HIS A 24 -1.78 9.42 -10.54
N ASP A 25 -2.53 8.89 -9.59
CA ASP A 25 -2.39 9.29 -8.19
C ASP A 25 -1.22 8.55 -7.52
N GLY A 26 -0.90 7.37 -8.04
CA GLY A 26 0.21 6.57 -7.56
C GLY A 26 0.37 5.30 -8.36
N TYR A 27 1.47 4.59 -8.12
CA TYR A 27 1.70 3.28 -8.70
C TYR A 27 2.70 2.48 -7.87
N TYR A 28 2.71 1.18 -8.07
CA TYR A 28 3.65 0.26 -7.44
C TYR A 28 4.50 -0.41 -8.52
N GLU A 29 5.83 -0.30 -8.39
CA GLU A 29 6.77 -1.03 -9.24
C GLU A 29 7.37 -2.18 -8.45
N ALA A 30 6.92 -3.40 -8.74
CA ALA A 30 7.34 -4.59 -8.00
C ALA A 30 8.83 -4.88 -8.14
N ASP A 31 9.38 -4.69 -9.35
CA ASP A 31 10.79 -4.96 -9.63
C ASP A 31 11.71 -4.11 -8.76
N LYS A 32 11.35 -2.88 -8.55
CA LYS A 32 12.14 -1.91 -7.77
C LYS A 32 11.72 -1.85 -6.32
N LYS A 33 10.63 -2.52 -5.94
CA LYS A 33 10.05 -2.47 -4.60
C LYS A 33 9.80 -1.03 -4.14
N ILE A 34 9.08 -0.29 -4.99
CA ILE A 34 8.82 1.12 -4.73
C ILE A 34 7.37 1.46 -5.02
N ILE A 35 6.78 2.24 -4.12
CA ILE A 35 5.47 2.88 -4.31
C ILE A 35 5.73 4.35 -4.56
N VAL A 36 5.17 4.89 -5.64
CA VAL A 36 5.25 6.30 -5.96
C VAL A 36 3.86 6.90 -5.81
N LEU A 37 3.78 8.02 -5.12
CA LEU A 37 2.53 8.72 -4.85
C LEU A 37 2.62 10.16 -5.37
N ASP A 38 1.50 10.67 -5.89
CA ASP A 38 1.46 12.06 -6.34
C ASP A 38 1.60 12.98 -5.13
N SER A 39 2.61 13.83 -5.15
CA SER A 39 2.91 14.75 -4.06
C SER A 39 1.83 15.82 -3.84
N ARG A 40 0.90 15.97 -4.77
CA ARG A 40 -0.15 16.99 -4.72
C ARG A 40 -1.45 16.53 -4.12
N ILE A 41 -1.66 15.21 -3.97
CA ILE A 41 -2.89 14.67 -3.38
C ILE A 41 -2.80 14.63 -1.86
N LYS A 42 -3.94 14.78 -1.21
CA LYS A 42 -4.03 14.88 0.26
C LYS A 42 -5.27 14.15 0.78
N GLY A 43 -5.34 14.03 2.11
CA GLY A 43 -6.52 13.58 2.82
C GLY A 43 -7.06 12.26 2.33
N LYS A 44 -8.36 12.17 2.15
CA LYS A 44 -9.04 10.95 1.74
C LYS A 44 -8.51 10.37 0.42
N ARG A 45 -8.18 11.25 -0.54
CA ARG A 45 -7.65 10.81 -1.83
C ARG A 45 -6.30 10.13 -1.67
N LEU A 46 -5.42 10.68 -0.86
CA LEU A 46 -4.12 10.07 -0.56
C LEU A 46 -4.32 8.76 0.21
N PHE A 47 -5.21 8.75 1.20
CA PHE A 47 -5.55 7.53 1.94
C PHE A 47 -5.96 6.41 0.98
N ASN A 48 -6.93 6.68 0.10
CA ASN A 48 -7.43 5.69 -0.85
C ASN A 48 -6.33 5.20 -1.78
N THR A 49 -5.46 6.09 -2.23
CA THR A 49 -4.36 5.73 -3.12
C THR A 49 -3.36 4.82 -2.43
N ILE A 50 -3.00 5.11 -1.18
CA ILE A 50 -2.09 4.26 -0.41
C ILE A 50 -2.69 2.87 -0.21
N ILE A 51 -3.96 2.79 0.18
CA ILE A 51 -4.64 1.50 0.36
C ILE A 51 -4.65 0.71 -0.96
N HIS A 52 -4.92 1.39 -2.06
CA HIS A 52 -4.91 0.77 -3.40
C HIS A 52 -3.53 0.17 -3.73
N GLU A 53 -2.45 0.91 -3.47
CA GLU A 53 -1.11 0.42 -3.76
C GLU A 53 -0.69 -0.70 -2.81
N ILE A 54 -1.12 -0.67 -1.57
CA ILE A 54 -0.89 -1.77 -0.63
C ILE A 54 -1.61 -3.03 -1.10
N PHE A 55 -2.83 -2.89 -1.65
CA PHE A 55 -3.53 -4.02 -2.26
C PHE A 55 -2.68 -4.67 -3.35
N HIS A 56 -2.13 -3.87 -4.26
CA HIS A 56 -1.25 -4.39 -5.32
C HIS A 56 -0.01 -5.07 -4.76
N LEU A 57 0.57 -4.48 -3.71
CA LEU A 57 1.72 -5.08 -3.03
C LEU A 57 1.38 -6.47 -2.49
N ILE A 58 0.25 -6.60 -1.80
CA ILE A 58 -0.21 -7.89 -1.25
C ILE A 58 -0.47 -8.88 -2.40
N ALA A 59 -1.20 -8.45 -3.42
CA ALA A 59 -1.56 -9.31 -4.55
C ALA A 59 -0.32 -9.81 -5.29
N HIS A 60 0.65 -8.94 -5.51
CA HIS A 60 1.86 -9.31 -6.25
C HIS A 60 2.72 -10.30 -5.47
N HIS A 61 2.85 -10.13 -4.16
CA HIS A 61 3.71 -10.97 -3.32
C HIS A 61 2.98 -12.16 -2.69
N SER A 62 1.68 -12.30 -2.96
CA SER A 62 0.93 -13.47 -2.54
C SER A 62 1.34 -14.66 -3.41
N LYS A 63 1.44 -15.84 -2.79
CA LYS A 63 1.70 -17.09 -3.52
C LYS A 63 0.44 -17.61 -4.22
N ILE A 64 -0.68 -16.95 -4.01
CA ILE A 64 -1.98 -17.38 -4.52
C ILE A 64 -2.35 -16.54 -5.74
N LYS A 65 -2.84 -17.22 -6.78
CA LYS A 65 -3.26 -16.54 -8.02
C LYS A 65 -4.66 -15.96 -7.84
N PHE A 66 -4.76 -14.66 -7.60
CA PHE A 66 -6.04 -14.01 -7.36
C PHE A 66 -7.05 -14.21 -8.49
N LYS A 67 -6.59 -14.31 -9.74
CA LYS A 67 -7.47 -14.50 -10.89
C LYS A 67 -8.27 -15.80 -10.84
N SER A 68 -7.76 -16.82 -10.17
CA SER A 68 -8.41 -18.13 -10.05
C SER A 68 -9.04 -18.36 -8.69
N MET A 69 -9.04 -17.35 -7.82
CA MET A 69 -9.61 -17.47 -6.47
C MET A 69 -11.07 -17.08 -6.45
N SER A 70 -11.87 -17.81 -5.67
CA SER A 70 -13.19 -17.37 -5.30
C SER A 70 -13.09 -16.22 -4.31
N GLU A 71 -14.21 -15.53 -4.10
CA GLU A 71 -14.26 -14.32 -3.29
C GLU A 71 -13.78 -14.53 -1.86
N GLU A 72 -14.23 -15.59 -1.21
CA GLU A 72 -13.91 -15.82 0.22
C GLU A 72 -12.42 -16.05 0.48
N PRO A 73 -11.74 -16.98 -0.22
CA PRO A 73 -10.30 -17.14 -0.04
C PRO A 73 -9.51 -15.87 -0.37
N MET A 74 -9.96 -15.09 -1.36
CA MET A 74 -9.33 -13.82 -1.73
C MET A 74 -9.44 -12.81 -0.58
N ALA A 75 -10.63 -12.67 0.00
CA ALA A 75 -10.86 -11.76 1.11
C ALA A 75 -9.98 -12.12 2.32
N ILE A 76 -9.87 -13.42 2.63
CA ILE A 76 -9.02 -13.88 3.72
C ILE A 76 -7.56 -13.52 3.47
N GLU A 77 -7.06 -13.78 2.27
CA GLU A 77 -5.66 -13.50 1.91
C GLU A 77 -5.34 -12.01 1.98
N ILE A 78 -6.23 -11.18 1.45
CA ILE A 78 -6.07 -9.72 1.48
C ILE A 78 -6.13 -9.21 2.91
N GLY A 79 -7.09 -9.70 3.70
CA GLY A 79 -7.21 -9.33 5.11
C GLY A 79 -5.96 -9.67 5.91
N ASN A 80 -5.43 -10.88 5.71
CA ASN A 80 -4.20 -11.30 6.36
C ASN A 80 -3.01 -10.42 5.95
N GLY A 81 -2.94 -10.05 4.67
CA GLY A 81 -1.88 -9.18 4.17
C GLY A 81 -1.92 -7.80 4.81
N PHE A 82 -3.09 -7.19 4.88
CA PHE A 82 -3.25 -5.88 5.54
C PHE A 82 -2.92 -5.96 7.03
N THR A 83 -3.40 -7.00 7.70
CA THR A 83 -3.11 -7.20 9.12
C THR A 83 -1.60 -7.28 9.36
N LYS A 84 -0.91 -8.06 8.55
CA LYS A 84 0.54 -8.21 8.64
C LYS A 84 1.26 -6.88 8.45
N ILE A 85 0.85 -6.11 7.43
CA ILE A 85 1.45 -4.82 7.12
C ILE A 85 1.23 -3.82 8.25
N PHE A 86 0.01 -3.69 8.75
CA PHE A 86 -0.28 -2.73 9.83
C PHE A 86 0.37 -3.14 11.15
N LYS A 87 0.45 -4.42 11.44
CA LYS A 87 1.15 -4.92 12.62
C LYS A 87 2.65 -4.62 12.55
N GLN A 88 3.22 -4.75 11.37
CA GLN A 88 4.65 -4.52 11.14
C GLN A 88 5.01 -3.03 11.03
N ASN A 89 4.02 -2.20 10.68
CA ASN A 89 4.22 -0.76 10.41
C ASN A 89 3.25 0.09 11.22
N PRO A 90 3.40 0.20 12.55
CA PRO A 90 2.47 0.97 13.36
C PRO A 90 2.41 2.45 12.97
N LYS A 91 3.51 3.02 12.50
CA LYS A 91 3.53 4.41 12.05
C LYS A 91 2.71 4.62 10.77
N LEU A 92 2.58 3.60 9.94
CA LEU A 92 1.73 3.66 8.75
C LEU A 92 0.27 3.85 9.14
N TRP A 93 -0.21 3.11 10.13
CA TRP A 93 -1.57 3.26 10.62
C TRP A 93 -1.82 4.67 11.13
N THR A 94 -0.90 5.22 11.92
CA THR A 94 -1.00 6.59 12.43
C THR A 94 -1.02 7.60 11.29
N PHE A 95 -0.15 7.43 10.30
CA PHE A 95 -0.13 8.29 9.12
C PHE A 95 -1.47 8.27 8.39
N LEU A 96 -2.00 7.08 8.11
CA LEU A 96 -3.24 6.91 7.36
C LEU A 96 -4.45 7.51 8.09
N THR A 97 -4.55 7.26 9.40
CA THR A 97 -5.70 7.76 10.16
C THR A 97 -5.72 9.28 10.25
N LYS A 98 -4.55 9.92 10.26
CA LYS A 98 -4.47 11.38 10.23
C LYS A 98 -4.98 11.98 8.93
N LEU A 99 -4.84 11.25 7.82
CA LEU A 99 -5.33 11.74 6.53
C LEU A 99 -6.86 11.89 6.49
N LEU A 100 -7.56 11.15 7.35
CA LEU A 100 -9.02 11.13 7.38
C LEU A 100 -9.61 12.16 8.36
N LYS A 101 -8.78 12.88 9.06
CA LYS A 101 -9.21 13.95 9.97
C LYS A 101 -9.28 15.32 9.24
#